data_e06079a7bbe67bb449d2c1fa5fb59bdc
#
_entry.id   e06079a7bbe67bb449d2c1fa5fb59bdc
#
_cell.length_a   1.000
_cell.length_b   1.000
_cell.length_c   1.000
_cell.angle_alpha   90.00
_cell.angle_beta   90.00
_cell.angle_gamma   90.00
#
_symmetry.space_group_name_H-M   'P 1'
#
loop_
_entity.id
_entity.type
_entity.pdbx_description
1 polymer ?
#
loop_
_entity_poly.entity_id
_entity_poly.type
_entity_poly.pdbx_seq_one_letter_code
_entity_poly.pdbx_strand_id
1 'polypeptide(L)'
;LHNQFDFSVSWEDAEEMIQIWDGPFAIKGISSVFDAKKAVEIGASTLILSNHGGRQLDSAVTPISLLPEVRRAVGDDVELVLDGGVRRGSDIFKALALGADACSIGRPYLYGLATNGQDGVTTVLNILKTEFERTMGLMGVTNVKNIKRDCLRSRKHFD
;
A
#
# COMPACT_ATOMS: atom_id res chain seq x y z
N LEU A 1 20.86 1.71 -17.06
CA LEU A 1 19.92 2.08 -15.98
C LEU A 1 20.26 3.44 -15.36
N HIS A 2 21.56 3.82 -15.22
CA HIS A 2 21.96 5.08 -14.58
C HIS A 2 21.39 6.36 -15.23
N ASN A 3 21.04 6.36 -16.51
CA ASN A 3 20.50 7.53 -17.20
C ASN A 3 18.96 7.67 -17.12
N GLN A 4 18.28 6.85 -16.32
CA GLN A 4 16.82 6.86 -16.21
C GLN A 4 16.30 7.36 -14.84
N PHE A 5 17.19 7.63 -13.90
CA PHE A 5 16.85 8.13 -12.59
C PHE A 5 17.46 9.51 -12.39
N ASP A 6 16.62 10.46 -12.03
CA ASP A 6 17.06 11.74 -11.53
C ASP A 6 17.11 11.65 -9.99
N PHE A 7 18.34 11.73 -9.46
CA PHE A 7 18.59 11.69 -8.02
C PHE A 7 18.53 13.07 -7.36
N SER A 8 18.26 14.12 -8.14
CA SER A 8 18.19 15.50 -7.65
C SER A 8 16.77 15.89 -7.21
N VAL A 9 15.76 15.08 -7.51
CA VAL A 9 14.35 15.37 -7.13
C VAL A 9 14.24 15.58 -5.63
N SER A 10 13.72 16.72 -5.25
CA SER A 10 13.58 17.18 -3.87
C SER A 10 12.10 17.27 -3.42
N TRP A 11 11.89 17.62 -2.16
CA TRP A 11 10.53 17.89 -1.64
C TRP A 11 9.95 19.18 -2.22
N GLU A 12 10.79 20.16 -2.54
CA GLU A 12 10.42 21.40 -3.20
C GLU A 12 9.89 21.15 -4.61
N ASP A 13 10.53 20.27 -5.37
CA ASP A 13 10.03 19.84 -6.68
C ASP A 13 8.67 19.13 -6.58
N ALA A 14 8.49 18.27 -5.58
CA ALA A 14 7.23 17.59 -5.33
C ALA A 14 6.11 18.58 -4.98
N GLU A 15 6.40 19.58 -4.16
CA GLU A 15 5.45 20.64 -3.81
C GLU A 15 5.05 21.46 -5.03
N GLU A 16 6.00 21.85 -5.89
CA GLU A 16 5.72 22.52 -7.16
C GLU A 16 4.81 21.68 -8.07
N MET A 17 5.10 20.37 -8.20
CA MET A 17 4.25 19.47 -8.97
C MET A 17 2.82 19.39 -8.44
N ILE A 18 2.63 19.36 -7.12
CA ILE A 18 1.30 19.38 -6.49
C ILE A 18 0.56 20.68 -6.81
N GLN A 19 1.24 21.82 -6.73
CA GLN A 19 0.65 23.14 -7.04
C GLN A 19 0.25 23.26 -8.50
N ILE A 20 1.08 22.76 -9.43
CA ILE A 20 0.78 22.76 -10.87
C ILE A 20 -0.38 21.84 -11.20
N TRP A 21 -0.47 20.69 -10.53
CA TRP A 21 -1.53 19.70 -10.77
C TRP A 21 -2.90 20.17 -10.29
N ASP A 22 -2.95 20.92 -9.19
CA ASP A 22 -4.18 21.48 -8.57
C ASP A 22 -5.31 20.43 -8.39
N GLY A 23 -4.95 19.27 -7.85
CA GLY A 23 -5.87 18.15 -7.64
C GLY A 23 -5.30 17.07 -6.74
N PRO A 24 -6.00 15.93 -6.55
CA PRO A 24 -5.49 14.83 -5.74
C PRO A 24 -4.13 14.35 -6.25
N PHE A 25 -3.16 14.26 -5.34
CA PHE A 25 -1.79 13.89 -5.67
C PHE A 25 -1.30 12.78 -4.76
N ALA A 26 -0.76 11.73 -5.37
CA ALA A 26 -0.23 10.57 -4.65
C ALA A 26 1.30 10.53 -4.71
N ILE A 27 1.96 10.38 -3.56
CA ILE A 27 3.40 10.15 -3.49
C ILE A 27 3.66 8.67 -3.19
N LYS A 28 4.42 8.02 -4.08
CA LYS A 28 4.76 6.60 -3.98
C LYS A 28 6.22 6.42 -3.55
N GLY A 29 6.45 5.39 -2.73
CA GLY A 29 7.80 5.06 -2.24
C GLY A 29 8.02 5.49 -0.80
N ILE A 30 6.97 5.91 -0.10
CA ILE A 30 7.05 6.28 1.31
C ILE A 30 7.53 5.09 2.12
N SER A 31 8.68 5.27 2.79
CA SER A 31 9.37 4.24 3.55
C SER A 31 9.76 4.66 4.97
N SER A 32 9.36 5.85 5.40
CA SER A 32 9.53 6.36 6.76
C SER A 32 8.33 7.19 7.23
N VAL A 33 8.17 7.29 8.55
CA VAL A 33 7.16 8.20 9.15
C VAL A 33 7.52 9.67 8.89
N PHE A 34 8.81 9.98 8.83
CA PHE A 34 9.30 11.33 8.53
C PHE A 34 8.84 11.77 7.13
N ASP A 35 9.10 10.94 6.10
CA ASP A 35 8.68 11.23 4.74
C ASP A 35 7.17 11.27 4.58
N ALA A 36 6.45 10.41 5.31
CA ALA A 36 4.98 10.43 5.31
C ALA A 36 4.43 11.77 5.80
N LYS A 37 4.96 12.30 6.91
CA LYS A 37 4.56 13.61 7.43
C LYS A 37 4.92 14.73 6.47
N LYS A 38 6.13 14.68 5.88
CA LYS A 38 6.58 15.70 4.92
C LYS A 38 5.71 15.71 3.67
N ALA A 39 5.35 14.54 3.15
CA ALA A 39 4.46 14.44 1.99
C ALA A 39 3.07 15.05 2.26
N VAL A 40 2.52 14.84 3.47
CA VAL A 40 1.25 15.47 3.88
C VAL A 40 1.39 16.99 4.01
N GLU A 41 2.49 17.45 4.62
CA GLU A 41 2.78 18.89 4.81
C GLU A 41 2.78 19.66 3.49
N ILE A 42 3.33 19.08 2.41
CA ILE A 42 3.37 19.69 1.08
C ILE A 42 2.07 19.49 0.26
N GLY A 43 1.05 18.81 0.82
CA GLY A 43 -0.28 18.70 0.21
C GLY A 43 -0.58 17.37 -0.50
N ALA A 44 0.21 16.32 -0.31
CA ALA A 44 -0.16 15.02 -0.83
C ALA A 44 -1.45 14.49 -0.18
N SER A 45 -2.43 14.08 -0.98
CA SER A 45 -3.71 13.52 -0.52
C SER A 45 -3.65 12.00 -0.32
N THR A 46 -2.69 11.33 -0.94
CA THR A 46 -2.53 9.87 -0.89
C THR A 46 -1.06 9.51 -0.72
N LEU A 47 -0.77 8.60 0.19
CA LEU A 47 0.57 8.05 0.39
C LEU A 47 0.59 6.57 0.00
N ILE A 48 1.49 6.21 -0.91
CA ILE A 48 1.68 4.81 -1.31
C ILE A 48 2.94 4.29 -0.62
N LEU A 49 2.74 3.52 0.47
CA LEU A 49 3.81 2.87 1.20
C LEU A 49 4.37 1.74 0.35
N SER A 50 5.61 1.87 -0.08
CA SER A 50 6.20 0.96 -1.06
C SER A 50 7.71 0.89 -0.92
N ASN A 51 8.25 -0.32 -0.95
CA ASN A 51 9.68 -0.57 -1.16
C ASN A 51 9.98 -1.06 -2.60
N HIS A 52 9.10 -0.75 -3.55
CA HIS A 52 9.19 -1.17 -4.94
C HIS A 52 9.32 -2.70 -5.11
N GLY A 53 8.73 -3.48 -4.18
CA GLY A 53 8.84 -4.93 -4.17
C GLY A 53 10.24 -5.47 -3.88
N GLY A 54 11.09 -4.68 -3.20
CA GLY A 54 12.48 -4.99 -2.89
C GLY A 54 13.43 -4.91 -4.09
N ARG A 55 13.02 -4.25 -5.18
CA ARG A 55 13.78 -4.22 -6.44
C ARG A 55 14.80 -3.08 -6.54
N GLN A 56 14.62 -2.00 -5.77
CA GLN A 56 15.50 -0.83 -5.80
C GLN A 56 16.55 -0.91 -4.69
N LEU A 57 16.12 -0.95 -3.45
CA LEU A 57 16.97 -1.06 -2.28
C LEU A 57 16.70 -2.38 -1.59
N ASP A 58 17.71 -3.24 -1.48
CA ASP A 58 17.64 -4.44 -0.65
C ASP A 58 17.61 -4.04 0.84
N SER A 59 17.05 -4.89 1.68
CA SER A 59 16.91 -4.65 3.12
C SER A 59 16.06 -3.42 3.49
N ALA A 60 15.30 -2.85 2.55
CA ALA A 60 14.34 -1.80 2.85
C ALA A 60 13.22 -2.31 3.78
N VAL A 61 12.67 -1.40 4.59
CA VAL A 61 11.55 -1.71 5.48
C VAL A 61 10.37 -2.31 4.70
N THR A 62 9.68 -3.28 5.30
CA THR A 62 8.47 -3.83 4.67
C THR A 62 7.31 -2.84 4.86
N PRO A 63 6.58 -2.48 3.80
CA PRO A 63 5.49 -1.51 3.89
C PRO A 63 4.44 -1.87 4.94
N ILE A 64 4.11 -3.16 5.07
CA ILE A 64 3.12 -3.63 6.05
C ILE A 64 3.56 -3.40 7.50
N SER A 65 4.84 -3.44 7.81
CA SER A 65 5.34 -3.18 9.18
C SER A 65 5.34 -1.69 9.53
N LEU A 66 5.53 -0.83 8.53
CA LEU A 66 5.53 0.61 8.68
C LEU A 66 4.10 1.20 8.76
N LEU A 67 3.15 0.56 8.10
CA LEU A 67 1.79 1.05 7.92
C LEU A 67 1.09 1.53 9.22
N PRO A 68 1.12 0.79 10.35
CA PRO A 68 0.45 1.25 11.58
C PRO A 68 1.08 2.50 12.19
N GLU A 69 2.38 2.69 11.98
CA GLU A 69 3.11 3.86 12.50
C GLU A 69 2.79 5.10 11.66
N VAL A 70 2.75 4.94 10.34
CA VAL A 70 2.37 6.01 9.43
C VAL A 70 0.93 6.42 9.67
N ARG A 71 -0.05 5.48 9.74
CA ARG A 71 -1.45 5.80 10.00
C ARG A 71 -1.62 6.61 11.29
N ARG A 72 -0.95 6.23 12.36
CA ARG A 72 -0.97 7.01 13.61
C ARG A 72 -0.37 8.41 13.48
N ALA A 73 0.60 8.57 12.60
CA ALA A 73 1.33 9.83 12.44
C ALA A 73 0.62 10.84 11.53
N VAL A 74 -0.11 10.36 10.50
CA VAL A 74 -0.77 11.23 9.51
C VAL A 74 -2.29 11.35 9.73
N GLY A 75 -2.89 10.54 10.61
CA GLY A 75 -4.34 10.55 10.86
C GLY A 75 -5.15 9.88 9.75
N ASP A 76 -6.45 10.15 9.72
CA ASP A 76 -7.41 9.50 8.83
C ASP A 76 -7.78 10.33 7.59
N ASP A 77 -7.32 11.59 7.52
CA ASP A 77 -7.63 12.51 6.42
C ASP A 77 -6.79 12.27 5.16
N VAL A 78 -5.77 11.41 5.26
CA VAL A 78 -4.87 11.04 4.16
C VAL A 78 -5.07 9.58 3.79
N GLU A 79 -5.26 9.31 2.50
CA GLU A 79 -5.38 7.94 2.00
C GLU A 79 -4.04 7.20 2.06
N LEU A 80 -4.04 6.00 2.62
CA LEU A 80 -2.87 5.12 2.65
C LEU A 80 -3.08 3.90 1.75
N VAL A 81 -2.22 3.73 0.77
CA VAL A 81 -2.19 2.56 -0.11
C VAL A 81 -0.99 1.69 0.26
N LEU A 82 -1.25 0.43 0.60
CA LEU A 82 -0.17 -0.55 0.78
C LEU A 82 0.25 -1.11 -0.57
N ASP A 83 1.51 -0.91 -0.96
CA ASP A 83 2.11 -1.50 -2.16
C ASP A 83 3.28 -2.43 -1.79
N GLY A 84 3.21 -3.65 -2.25
CA GLY A 84 4.22 -4.67 -2.05
C GLY A 84 3.82 -5.77 -1.08
N GLY A 85 4.15 -7.00 -1.44
CA GLY A 85 3.91 -8.18 -0.63
C GLY A 85 2.48 -8.75 -0.69
N VAL A 86 1.52 -8.06 -1.28
CA VAL A 86 0.13 -8.53 -1.40
C VAL A 86 0.05 -9.65 -2.44
N ARG A 87 -0.32 -10.85 -2.00
CA ARG A 87 -0.40 -12.08 -2.82
C ARG A 87 -1.68 -12.87 -2.62
N ARG A 88 -2.36 -12.66 -1.49
CA ARG A 88 -3.56 -13.37 -1.08
C ARG A 88 -4.63 -12.38 -0.62
N GLY A 89 -5.90 -12.78 -0.70
CA GLY A 89 -6.99 -11.96 -0.16
C GLY A 89 -6.86 -11.69 1.35
N SER A 90 -6.26 -12.60 2.11
CA SER A 90 -5.95 -12.39 3.53
C SER A 90 -4.89 -11.31 3.77
N ASP A 91 -4.01 -11.03 2.80
CA ASP A 91 -3.03 -9.94 2.94
C ASP A 91 -3.73 -8.59 2.81
N ILE A 92 -4.72 -8.49 1.91
CA ILE A 92 -5.59 -7.31 1.78
C ILE A 92 -6.32 -7.06 3.10
N PHE A 93 -6.93 -8.10 3.68
CA PHE A 93 -7.62 -7.99 4.96
C PHE A 93 -6.71 -7.47 6.08
N LYS A 94 -5.48 -8.00 6.17
CA LYS A 94 -4.48 -7.54 7.15
C LYS A 94 -4.07 -6.09 6.93
N ALA A 95 -3.86 -5.69 5.67
CA ALA A 95 -3.49 -4.32 5.34
C ALA A 95 -4.58 -3.32 5.77
N LEU A 96 -5.84 -3.60 5.44
CA LEU A 96 -6.97 -2.78 5.85
C LEU A 96 -7.10 -2.72 7.38
N ALA A 97 -6.96 -3.85 8.06
CA ALA A 97 -6.99 -3.91 9.52
C ALA A 97 -5.84 -3.13 10.18
N LEU A 98 -4.73 -2.93 9.49
CA LEU A 98 -3.58 -2.16 9.95
C LEU A 98 -3.62 -0.67 9.58
N GLY A 99 -4.68 -0.24 8.87
CA GLY A 99 -4.94 1.16 8.57
C GLY A 99 -4.70 1.58 7.12
N ALA A 100 -4.56 0.65 6.16
CA ALA A 100 -4.62 0.98 4.75
C ALA A 100 -6.06 1.23 4.30
N ASP A 101 -6.24 2.12 3.34
CA ASP A 101 -7.52 2.34 2.65
C ASP A 101 -7.62 1.47 1.41
N ALA A 102 -6.48 1.16 0.79
CA ALA A 102 -6.39 0.30 -0.38
C ALA A 102 -5.08 -0.49 -0.43
N CYS A 103 -5.03 -1.49 -1.33
CA CYS A 103 -3.82 -2.24 -1.64
C CYS A 103 -3.51 -2.17 -3.13
N SER A 104 -2.22 -2.07 -3.45
CA SER A 104 -1.69 -2.21 -4.81
C SER A 104 -1.03 -3.58 -4.97
N ILE A 105 -1.17 -4.16 -6.16
CA ILE A 105 -0.52 -5.41 -6.53
C ILE A 105 0.37 -5.20 -7.76
N GLY A 106 1.52 -5.85 -7.77
CA GLY A 106 2.46 -5.84 -8.91
C GLY A 106 2.58 -7.22 -9.55
N ARG A 107 3.51 -8.04 -9.08
CA ARG A 107 3.80 -9.36 -9.64
C ARG A 107 2.59 -10.30 -9.83
N PRO A 108 1.59 -10.36 -8.94
CA PRO A 108 0.46 -11.24 -9.16
C PRO A 108 -0.26 -10.99 -10.49
N TYR A 109 -0.57 -9.74 -10.83
CA TYR A 109 -1.25 -9.46 -12.11
C TYR A 109 -0.35 -9.70 -13.32
N LEU A 110 0.98 -9.48 -13.18
CA LEU A 110 1.94 -9.74 -14.26
C LEU A 110 1.99 -11.23 -14.61
N TYR A 111 1.92 -12.13 -13.63
CA TYR A 111 1.83 -13.56 -13.89
C TYR A 111 0.53 -13.94 -14.62
N GLY A 112 -0.58 -13.33 -14.22
CA GLY A 112 -1.86 -13.50 -14.93
C GLY A 112 -1.76 -13.02 -16.37
N LEU A 113 -1.22 -11.80 -16.56
CA LEU A 113 -1.03 -11.21 -17.89
C LEU A 113 -0.15 -12.09 -18.79
N ALA A 114 0.97 -12.58 -18.26
CA ALA A 114 1.90 -13.43 -19.01
C ALA A 114 1.30 -14.79 -19.39
N THR A 115 0.37 -15.31 -18.59
CA THR A 115 -0.24 -16.63 -18.79
C THR A 115 -1.38 -16.57 -19.79
N ASN A 116 -2.28 -15.60 -19.67
CA ASN A 116 -3.52 -15.55 -20.47
C ASN A 116 -4.03 -14.11 -20.70
N GLY A 117 -3.13 -13.15 -20.91
CA GLY A 117 -3.50 -11.77 -21.24
C GLY A 117 -4.51 -11.17 -20.26
N GLN A 118 -5.51 -10.49 -20.78
CA GLN A 118 -6.57 -9.86 -20.00
C GLN A 118 -7.32 -10.84 -19.09
N ASP A 119 -7.66 -12.03 -19.61
CA ASP A 119 -8.39 -13.04 -18.84
C ASP A 119 -7.57 -13.56 -17.66
N GLY A 120 -6.26 -13.66 -17.84
CA GLY A 120 -5.33 -14.00 -16.77
C GLY A 120 -5.32 -12.96 -15.66
N VAL A 121 -5.30 -11.67 -16.01
CA VAL A 121 -5.41 -10.58 -15.03
C VAL A 121 -6.76 -10.63 -14.30
N THR A 122 -7.86 -10.79 -15.04
CA THR A 122 -9.21 -10.94 -14.48
C THR A 122 -9.28 -12.10 -13.50
N THR A 123 -8.66 -13.24 -13.87
CA THR A 123 -8.60 -14.43 -13.01
C THR A 123 -7.86 -14.14 -11.70
N VAL A 124 -6.70 -13.47 -11.74
CA VAL A 124 -5.94 -13.11 -10.53
C VAL A 124 -6.74 -12.19 -9.63
N LEU A 125 -7.40 -11.17 -10.19
CA LEU A 125 -8.24 -10.25 -9.41
C LEU A 125 -9.41 -10.99 -8.75
N ASN A 126 -10.07 -11.90 -9.46
CA ASN A 126 -11.16 -12.71 -8.92
C ASN A 126 -10.69 -13.66 -7.81
N ILE A 127 -9.50 -14.26 -7.94
CA ILE A 127 -8.90 -15.08 -6.87
C ILE A 127 -8.71 -14.23 -5.60
N LEU A 128 -8.08 -13.07 -5.73
CA LEU A 128 -7.82 -12.17 -4.59
C LEU A 128 -9.13 -11.72 -3.94
N LYS A 129 -10.12 -11.35 -4.75
CA LYS A 129 -11.46 -10.96 -4.28
C LYS A 129 -12.13 -12.09 -3.50
N THR A 130 -12.19 -13.30 -4.08
CA THR A 130 -12.83 -14.46 -3.45
C THR A 130 -12.15 -14.84 -2.13
N GLU A 131 -10.82 -14.78 -2.08
CA GLU A 131 -10.07 -15.04 -0.84
C GLU A 131 -10.30 -13.97 0.21
N PHE A 132 -10.41 -12.71 -0.20
CA PHE A 132 -10.71 -11.59 0.68
C PHE A 132 -12.11 -11.72 1.28
N GLU A 133 -13.13 -11.97 0.45
CA GLU A 133 -14.52 -12.20 0.89
C GLU A 133 -14.61 -13.40 1.83
N ARG A 134 -13.93 -14.50 1.53
CA ARG A 134 -13.86 -15.67 2.42
C ARG A 134 -13.20 -15.33 3.75
N THR A 135 -12.13 -14.53 3.74
CA THR A 135 -11.47 -14.08 4.97
C THR A 135 -12.41 -13.24 5.81
N MET A 136 -13.13 -12.29 5.20
CA MET A 136 -14.16 -11.49 5.90
C MET A 136 -15.21 -12.40 6.53
N GLY A 137 -15.74 -13.35 5.78
CA GLY A 137 -16.75 -14.29 6.30
C GLY A 137 -16.26 -15.13 7.48
N LEU A 138 -15.04 -15.67 7.40
CA LEU A 138 -14.44 -16.45 8.49
C LEU A 138 -14.12 -15.60 9.74
N MET A 139 -13.86 -14.31 9.55
CA MET A 139 -13.65 -13.35 10.63
C MET A 139 -14.96 -12.74 11.18
N GLY A 140 -16.12 -13.10 10.62
CA GLY A 140 -17.41 -12.56 11.03
C GLY A 140 -17.61 -11.08 10.66
N VAL A 141 -16.88 -10.57 9.66
CA VAL A 141 -16.94 -9.18 9.21
C VAL A 141 -17.75 -9.08 7.93
N THR A 142 -18.87 -8.36 7.97
CA THR A 142 -19.81 -8.23 6.84
C THR A 142 -19.62 -6.96 6.01
N ASN A 143 -18.82 -6.00 6.50
CA ASN A 143 -18.56 -4.73 5.81
C ASN A 143 -17.06 -4.38 5.92
N VAL A 144 -16.45 -3.97 4.81
CA VAL A 144 -15.04 -3.57 4.74
C VAL A 144 -14.70 -2.50 5.79
N LYS A 145 -15.60 -1.54 6.02
CA LYS A 145 -15.42 -0.48 7.02
C LYS A 145 -15.32 -0.99 8.47
N ASN A 146 -15.71 -2.23 8.70
CA ASN A 146 -15.65 -2.88 10.01
C ASN A 146 -14.37 -3.70 10.21
N ILE A 147 -13.50 -3.74 9.22
CA ILE A 147 -12.17 -4.34 9.36
C ILE A 147 -11.31 -3.39 10.20
N LYS A 148 -11.00 -3.80 11.42
CA LYS A 148 -10.27 -2.99 12.41
C LYS A 148 -9.07 -3.75 12.95
N ARG A 149 -8.18 -3.03 13.62
CA ARG A 149 -6.94 -3.56 14.20
C ARG A 149 -7.16 -4.74 15.16
N ASP A 150 -8.29 -4.78 15.86
CA ASP A 150 -8.69 -5.83 16.80
C ASP A 150 -9.02 -7.17 16.11
N CYS A 151 -9.28 -7.16 14.79
CA CYS A 151 -9.36 -8.37 13.98
C CYS A 151 -8.02 -9.13 13.90
N LEU A 152 -6.92 -8.51 14.32
CA LEU A 152 -5.57 -9.09 14.20
C LEU A 152 -4.93 -9.30 15.57
N ARG A 153 -4.14 -10.39 15.65
CA ARG A 153 -3.27 -10.67 16.79
C ARG A 153 -1.81 -10.75 16.37
N SER A 154 -0.92 -10.11 17.12
CA SER A 154 0.52 -10.22 16.86
C SER A 154 1.04 -11.60 17.29
N ARG A 155 1.94 -12.18 16.50
CA ARG A 155 2.65 -13.43 16.86
C ARG A 155 3.54 -13.31 18.09
N LYS A 156 4.01 -12.09 18.43
CA LYS A 156 4.90 -11.83 19.58
C LYS A 156 4.26 -12.08 20.95
N HIS A 157 3.00 -12.51 21.02
CA HIS A 157 2.30 -12.82 22.28
C HIS A 157 2.19 -14.32 22.56
N PHE A 158 2.95 -15.15 21.85
CA PHE A 158 2.97 -16.60 22.05
C PHE A 158 4.32 -17.11 22.56
N ASP A 159 5.27 -16.20 22.92
CA ASP A 159 6.54 -16.52 23.57
C ASP A 159 6.44 -16.27 25.08
#